data_8bb3c66e9f6c83cf4211cbf50dc6146c
#
_entry.id   8bb3c66e9f6c83cf4211cbf50dc6146c
#
_cell.length_a   1.000
_cell.length_b   1.000
_cell.length_c   1.000
_cell.angle_alpha   90.00
_cell.angle_beta   90.00
_cell.angle_gamma   90.00
#
_symmetry.space_group_name_H-M   'P 1'
#
loop_
_entity.id
_entity.type
_entity.pdbx_description
1 polymer ?
#
loop_
_entity_poly.entity_id
_entity_poly.type
_entity_poly.pdbx_seq_one_letter_code
_entity_poly.pdbx_strand_id
1 'polypeptide(L)'
;KLPACNAAYWRGDSSRQQLQRIYGVAFPNKEELETYLKEREDALKRDHNKLGRELEYFTTVDCIGQGLPILLPKGARVIQLLQRWVEDTEQERGYLLTKTPLMAKRELYKISGHWDHYLDGMFIMGDPMDETKECFALRPMTCPFQYQVFLNRGRSYRDLPMRLGE
;
A
#
# COMPACT_ATOMS: atom_id res chain seq x y z
N LYS A 1 -18.82 11.05 -23.80
CA LYS A 1 -19.37 11.40 -22.47
C LYS A 1 -18.24 11.83 -21.55
N LEU A 2 -18.35 13.00 -20.91
CA LEU A 2 -17.37 13.50 -19.94
C LEU A 2 -17.73 12.92 -18.56
N PRO A 3 -16.92 12.03 -17.99
CA PRO A 3 -17.24 11.35 -16.74
C PRO A 3 -17.01 12.18 -15.48
N ALA A 4 -16.14 13.18 -15.53
CA ALA A 4 -15.88 14.06 -14.40
C ALA A 4 -15.26 15.39 -14.84
N CYS A 5 -15.51 16.44 -14.04
CA CYS A 5 -14.84 17.72 -14.12
C CYS A 5 -14.48 18.17 -12.70
N ASN A 6 -13.21 18.42 -12.43
CA ASN A 6 -12.70 18.79 -11.11
C ASN A 6 -11.82 20.03 -11.21
N ALA A 7 -11.77 20.80 -10.12
CA ALA A 7 -10.76 21.85 -9.98
C ALA A 7 -9.36 21.24 -9.89
N ALA A 8 -8.38 21.90 -10.48
CA ALA A 8 -6.98 21.54 -10.40
C ALA A 8 -6.13 22.81 -10.41
N TYR A 9 -4.92 22.72 -9.85
CA TYR A 9 -3.94 23.81 -9.95
C TYR A 9 -2.88 23.48 -10.98
N TRP A 10 -2.35 24.51 -11.65
CA TRP A 10 -1.28 24.34 -12.61
C TRP A 10 -0.07 23.65 -11.98
N ARG A 11 0.31 22.48 -12.51
CA ARG A 11 1.38 21.62 -11.98
C ARG A 11 1.23 21.19 -10.53
N GLY A 12 -0.01 21.16 -9.99
CA GLY A 12 -0.29 20.76 -8.61
C GLY A 12 0.01 21.83 -7.56
N ASP A 13 0.43 23.01 -7.94
CA ASP A 13 0.82 24.11 -7.06
C ASP A 13 -0.39 25.01 -6.76
N SER A 14 -0.87 24.98 -5.52
CA SER A 14 -2.05 25.73 -5.07
C SER A 14 -1.88 27.27 -5.09
N SER A 15 -0.65 27.77 -5.20
CA SER A 15 -0.35 29.20 -5.34
C SER A 15 -0.53 29.71 -6.78
N ARG A 16 -0.69 28.79 -7.75
CA ARG A 16 -0.81 29.08 -9.16
C ARG A 16 -2.27 29.09 -9.63
N GLN A 17 -2.43 29.39 -10.90
CA GLN A 17 -3.73 29.50 -11.55
C GLN A 17 -4.57 28.22 -11.36
N GLN A 18 -5.80 28.40 -10.90
CA GLN A 18 -6.78 27.34 -10.85
C GLN A 18 -7.30 27.03 -12.24
N LEU A 19 -7.36 25.74 -12.58
CA LEU A 19 -7.80 25.21 -13.84
C LEU A 19 -8.99 24.27 -13.62
N GLN A 20 -9.73 24.00 -14.68
CA GLN A 20 -10.69 22.89 -14.72
C GLN A 20 -10.05 21.68 -15.39
N ARG A 21 -10.00 20.57 -14.69
CA ARG A 21 -9.55 19.30 -15.26
C ARG A 21 -10.77 18.51 -15.76
N ILE A 22 -10.80 18.28 -17.05
CA ILE A 22 -11.85 17.53 -17.71
C ILE A 22 -11.30 16.14 -18.04
N TYR A 23 -11.97 15.12 -17.53
CA TYR A 23 -11.67 13.73 -17.86
C TYR A 23 -12.55 13.28 -19.02
N GLY A 24 -11.97 12.58 -19.97
CA GLY A 24 -12.68 12.08 -21.13
C GLY A 24 -12.08 10.78 -21.63
N VAL A 25 -12.90 10.01 -22.32
CA VAL A 25 -12.48 8.81 -23.06
C VAL A 25 -12.95 8.92 -24.50
N ALA A 26 -12.13 8.41 -25.41
CA ALA A 26 -12.45 8.33 -26.84
C ALA A 26 -12.20 6.91 -27.33
N PHE A 27 -13.06 6.44 -28.22
CA PHE A 27 -12.98 5.12 -28.84
C PHE A 27 -13.19 5.26 -30.35
N PRO A 28 -12.68 4.33 -31.18
CA PRO A 28 -12.84 4.39 -32.64
C PRO A 28 -14.29 4.34 -33.10
N ASN A 29 -15.16 3.68 -32.36
CA ASN A 29 -16.58 3.55 -32.68
C ASN A 29 -17.46 3.64 -31.42
N LYS A 30 -18.77 3.77 -31.66
CA LYS A 30 -19.76 3.94 -30.59
C LYS A 30 -19.95 2.69 -29.75
N GLU A 31 -19.88 1.53 -30.37
CA GLU A 31 -20.09 0.23 -29.69
C GLU A 31 -19.03 -0.03 -28.61
N GLU A 32 -17.76 0.21 -28.92
CA GLU A 32 -16.67 0.10 -27.96
C GLU A 32 -16.82 1.11 -26.80
N LEU A 33 -17.26 2.33 -27.09
CA LEU A 33 -17.54 3.32 -26.06
C LEU A 33 -18.67 2.86 -25.12
N GLU A 34 -19.76 2.33 -25.66
CA GLU A 34 -20.89 1.84 -24.87
C GLU A 34 -20.48 0.62 -24.01
N THR A 35 -19.72 -0.30 -24.56
CA THR A 35 -19.15 -1.42 -23.83
C THR A 35 -18.29 -0.95 -22.66
N TYR A 36 -17.34 -0.05 -22.90
CA TYR A 36 -16.50 0.51 -21.85
C TYR A 36 -17.30 1.24 -20.75
N LEU A 37 -18.32 2.01 -21.14
CA LEU A 37 -19.16 2.72 -20.16
C LEU A 37 -19.95 1.75 -19.28
N LYS A 38 -20.44 0.66 -19.86
CA LYS A 38 -21.11 -0.42 -19.11
C LYS A 38 -20.15 -1.15 -18.16
N GLU A 39 -18.97 -1.52 -18.66
CA GLU A 39 -17.93 -2.17 -17.82
C GLU A 39 -17.53 -1.29 -16.65
N ARG A 40 -17.40 0.02 -16.88
CA ARG A 40 -17.10 1.00 -15.83
C ARG A 40 -18.22 1.12 -14.79
N GLU A 41 -19.47 1.12 -15.23
CA GLU A 41 -20.62 1.11 -14.31
C GLU A 41 -20.65 -0.16 -13.47
N ASP A 42 -20.41 -1.31 -14.09
CA ASP A 42 -20.35 -2.61 -13.41
C ASP A 42 -19.14 -2.72 -12.46
N ALA A 43 -18.02 -2.06 -12.80
CA ALA A 43 -16.86 -1.97 -11.91
C ALA A 43 -17.18 -1.19 -10.62
N LEU A 44 -17.96 -0.10 -10.70
CA LEU A 44 -18.42 0.64 -9.52
C LEU A 44 -19.32 -0.20 -8.60
N LYS A 45 -20.12 -1.09 -9.17
CA LYS A 45 -20.96 -2.03 -8.39
C LYS A 45 -20.12 -3.07 -7.66
N ARG A 46 -18.92 -3.37 -8.17
CA ARG A 46 -17.96 -4.34 -7.61
C ARG A 46 -16.87 -3.70 -6.77
N ASP A 47 -17.02 -2.43 -6.39
CA ASP A 47 -16.07 -1.75 -5.52
C ASP A 47 -15.88 -2.51 -4.20
N HIS A 48 -14.62 -2.83 -3.88
CA HIS A 48 -14.28 -3.67 -2.72
C HIS A 48 -14.66 -3.01 -1.39
N ASN A 49 -14.62 -1.68 -1.28
CA ASN A 49 -15.04 -0.98 -0.06
C ASN A 49 -16.54 -1.10 0.16
N LYS A 50 -17.32 -1.00 -0.93
CA LYS A 50 -18.76 -1.19 -0.89
C LYS A 50 -19.11 -2.62 -0.52
N LEU A 51 -18.64 -3.58 -1.32
CA LEU A 51 -18.92 -5.00 -1.11
C LEU A 51 -18.41 -5.53 0.22
N GLY A 52 -17.22 -5.08 0.66
CA GLY A 52 -16.62 -5.49 1.91
C GLY A 52 -17.47 -5.13 3.13
N ARG A 53 -18.11 -3.95 3.10
CA ARG A 53 -19.03 -3.52 4.15
C ARG A 53 -20.39 -4.22 4.06
N GLU A 54 -20.99 -4.26 2.86
CA GLU A 54 -22.30 -4.89 2.63
C GLU A 54 -22.30 -6.39 2.94
N LEU A 55 -21.20 -7.08 2.66
CA LEU A 55 -21.03 -8.51 2.90
C LEU A 55 -20.42 -8.83 4.27
N GLU A 56 -20.20 -7.83 5.11
CA GLU A 56 -19.62 -7.96 6.46
C GLU A 56 -18.21 -8.59 6.47
N TYR A 57 -17.34 -8.17 5.55
CA TYR A 57 -15.93 -8.56 5.56
C TYR A 57 -15.09 -7.68 6.47
N PHE A 58 -15.39 -6.39 6.51
CA PHE A 58 -14.71 -5.44 7.38
C PHE A 58 -15.61 -4.26 7.74
N THR A 59 -15.23 -3.54 8.77
CA THR A 59 -15.85 -2.28 9.18
C THR A 59 -14.79 -1.29 9.63
N THR A 60 -15.14 -0.02 9.69
CA THR A 60 -14.33 1.07 10.25
C THR A 60 -15.07 1.70 11.42
N VAL A 61 -14.36 2.08 12.47
CA VAL A 61 -14.91 2.67 13.70
C VAL A 61 -14.13 3.93 14.02
N ASP A 62 -14.83 5.03 14.29
CA ASP A 62 -14.21 6.34 14.47
C ASP A 62 -13.21 6.38 15.63
N CYS A 63 -13.49 5.68 16.74
CA CYS A 63 -12.56 5.63 17.88
C CYS A 63 -11.28 4.83 17.62
N ILE A 64 -11.22 4.06 16.54
CA ILE A 64 -9.99 3.38 16.09
C ILE A 64 -9.25 4.25 15.07
N GLY A 65 -9.98 4.92 14.19
CA GLY A 65 -9.45 5.85 13.21
C GLY A 65 -9.67 5.42 11.76
N GLN A 66 -9.61 6.40 10.88
CA GLN A 66 -9.74 6.17 9.44
C GLN A 66 -8.51 5.43 8.88
N GLY A 67 -8.74 4.54 7.93
CA GLY A 67 -7.66 3.73 7.34
C GLY A 67 -7.24 2.52 8.17
N LEU A 68 -7.87 2.30 9.34
CA LEU A 68 -7.61 1.16 10.23
C LEU A 68 -8.85 0.26 10.31
N PRO A 69 -9.11 -0.58 9.30
CA PRO A 69 -10.30 -1.43 9.26
C PRO A 69 -10.20 -2.58 10.26
N ILE A 70 -11.36 -2.91 10.87
CA ILE A 70 -11.53 -4.14 11.61
C ILE A 70 -11.98 -5.23 10.63
N LEU A 71 -11.25 -6.32 10.55
CA LEU A 71 -11.68 -7.49 9.82
C LEU A 71 -12.74 -8.25 10.63
N LEU A 72 -13.94 -8.38 10.09
CA LEU A 72 -15.02 -9.19 10.67
C LEU A 72 -14.75 -10.68 10.41
N PRO A 73 -15.50 -11.62 11.04
CA PRO A 73 -15.17 -13.05 10.96
C PRO A 73 -15.00 -13.59 9.54
N LYS A 74 -15.82 -13.16 8.59
CA LYS A 74 -15.70 -13.57 7.17
C LYS A 74 -14.42 -13.06 6.55
N GLY A 75 -14.09 -11.77 6.73
CA GLY A 75 -12.89 -11.15 6.21
C GLY A 75 -11.64 -11.72 6.86
N ALA A 76 -11.63 -11.88 8.17
CA ALA A 76 -10.52 -12.51 8.90
C ALA A 76 -10.24 -13.92 8.42
N ARG A 77 -11.31 -14.70 8.11
CA ARG A 77 -11.15 -16.05 7.56
C ARG A 77 -10.53 -16.05 6.17
N VAL A 78 -10.94 -15.13 5.30
CA VAL A 78 -10.35 -15.00 3.95
C VAL A 78 -8.86 -14.65 4.04
N ILE A 79 -8.50 -13.65 4.87
CA ILE A 79 -7.09 -13.27 5.06
C ILE A 79 -6.27 -14.44 5.61
N GLN A 80 -6.80 -15.18 6.58
CA GLN A 80 -6.12 -16.37 7.13
C GLN A 80 -5.86 -17.44 6.05
N LEU A 81 -6.83 -17.68 5.16
CA LEU A 81 -6.67 -18.65 4.08
C LEU A 81 -5.62 -18.18 3.06
N LEU A 82 -5.65 -16.90 2.70
CA LEU A 82 -4.66 -16.32 1.78
C LEU A 82 -3.26 -16.35 2.38
N GLN A 83 -3.11 -16.00 3.66
CA GLN A 83 -1.84 -16.04 4.35
C GLN A 83 -1.24 -17.45 4.36
N ARG A 84 -2.04 -18.45 4.73
CA ARG A 84 -1.59 -19.85 4.71
C ARG A 84 -1.16 -20.30 3.33
N TRP A 85 -1.97 -19.97 2.32
CA TRP A 85 -1.65 -20.32 0.94
C TRP A 85 -0.34 -19.70 0.45
N VAL A 86 -0.10 -18.42 0.79
CA VAL A 86 1.15 -17.74 0.44
C VAL A 86 2.33 -18.39 1.15
N GLU A 87 2.24 -18.61 2.46
CA GLU A 87 3.30 -19.22 3.26
C GLU A 87 3.66 -20.63 2.75
N ASP A 88 2.67 -21.47 2.46
CA ASP A 88 2.88 -22.82 1.89
C ASP A 88 3.54 -22.73 0.51
N THR A 89 3.04 -21.84 -0.37
CA THR A 89 3.56 -21.66 -1.74
C THR A 89 5.00 -21.16 -1.72
N GLU A 90 5.33 -20.23 -0.84
CA GLU A 90 6.69 -19.71 -0.68
C GLU A 90 7.64 -20.82 -0.21
N GLN A 91 7.23 -21.59 0.78
CA GLN A 91 8.02 -22.72 1.29
C GLN A 91 8.27 -23.77 0.20
N GLU A 92 7.25 -24.15 -0.56
CA GLU A 92 7.38 -25.09 -1.70
C GLU A 92 8.35 -24.58 -2.77
N ARG A 93 8.42 -23.26 -2.96
CA ARG A 93 9.34 -22.60 -3.91
C ARG A 93 10.73 -22.31 -3.35
N GLY A 94 11.00 -22.77 -2.15
CA GLY A 94 12.31 -22.65 -1.47
C GLY A 94 12.59 -21.24 -0.92
N TYR A 95 11.56 -20.48 -0.59
CA TYR A 95 11.72 -19.25 0.19
C TYR A 95 11.87 -19.58 1.67
N LEU A 96 12.71 -18.82 2.35
CA LEU A 96 12.92 -18.89 3.78
C LEU A 96 12.10 -17.82 4.47
N LEU A 97 11.19 -18.24 5.34
CA LEU A 97 10.34 -17.33 6.09
C LEU A 97 11.18 -16.50 7.08
N THR A 98 10.96 -15.20 7.06
CA THR A 98 11.49 -14.25 8.05
C THR A 98 10.35 -13.54 8.76
N LYS A 99 10.63 -13.01 9.95
CA LYS A 99 9.72 -12.14 10.70
C LYS A 99 10.52 -10.95 11.20
N THR A 100 10.10 -9.75 10.85
CA THR A 100 10.78 -8.52 11.24
C THR A 100 9.88 -7.63 12.09
N PRO A 101 10.43 -6.69 12.89
CA PRO A 101 9.64 -5.80 13.72
C PRO A 101 8.69 -4.92 12.89
N LEU A 102 7.56 -4.52 13.49
CA LEU A 102 6.59 -3.64 12.84
C LEU A 102 7.04 -2.17 12.80
N MET A 103 8.09 -1.83 13.54
CA MET A 103 8.64 -0.47 13.57
C MET A 103 10.17 -0.50 13.69
N ALA A 104 10.80 0.58 13.27
CA ALA A 104 12.22 0.80 13.41
C ALA A 104 12.54 2.27 13.68
N LYS A 105 13.79 2.51 14.08
CA LYS A 105 14.34 3.86 14.19
C LYS A 105 14.42 4.53 12.82
N ARG A 106 14.31 5.86 12.82
CA ARG A 106 14.44 6.75 11.66
C ARG A 106 15.63 6.40 10.75
N GLU A 107 16.75 6.02 11.35
CA GLU A 107 18.00 5.75 10.66
C GLU A 107 17.85 4.64 9.62
N LEU A 108 17.09 3.59 9.89
CA LEU A 108 16.84 2.53 8.91
C LEU A 108 16.14 3.08 7.66
N TYR A 109 15.18 3.95 7.85
CA TYR A 109 14.40 4.53 6.75
C TYR A 109 15.17 5.62 6.01
N LYS A 110 16.11 6.32 6.67
CA LYS A 110 17.06 7.21 5.99
C LYS A 110 18.01 6.41 5.08
N ILE A 111 18.61 5.33 5.57
CA ILE A 111 19.50 4.47 4.78
C ILE A 111 18.79 3.92 3.54
N SER A 112 17.54 3.55 3.65
CA SER A 112 16.75 2.97 2.56
C SER A 112 16.05 4.01 1.67
N GLY A 113 16.14 5.32 1.99
CA GLY A 113 15.50 6.43 1.27
C GLY A 113 14.00 6.58 1.53
N HIS A 114 13.40 5.71 2.33
CA HIS A 114 11.96 5.81 2.62
C HIS A 114 11.61 7.06 3.42
N TRP A 115 12.52 7.55 4.26
CA TRP A 115 12.29 8.76 5.05
C TRP A 115 12.08 10.00 4.18
N ASP A 116 12.82 10.12 3.10
CA ASP A 116 12.75 11.28 2.21
C ASP A 116 11.56 11.23 1.24
N HIS A 117 11.10 10.01 0.89
CA HIS A 117 10.08 9.82 -0.13
C HIS A 117 8.67 9.55 0.41
N TYR A 118 8.54 9.04 1.65
CA TYR A 118 7.28 8.54 2.18
C TYR A 118 6.91 9.13 3.54
N LEU A 119 7.61 10.16 4.01
CA LEU A 119 7.43 10.74 5.35
C LEU A 119 5.95 11.09 5.62
N ASP A 120 5.28 11.72 4.65
CA ASP A 120 3.88 12.13 4.75
C ASP A 120 2.89 10.95 4.91
N GLY A 121 3.29 9.75 4.52
CA GLY A 121 2.49 8.53 4.62
C GLY A 121 2.90 7.59 5.75
N MET A 122 3.88 7.96 6.57
CA MET A 122 4.38 7.13 7.67
C MET A 122 3.77 7.55 9.01
N PHE A 123 3.43 6.55 9.84
CA PHE A 123 3.10 6.79 11.24
C PHE A 123 4.37 6.93 12.07
N ILE A 124 4.62 8.12 12.60
CA ILE A 124 5.85 8.49 13.28
C ILE A 124 5.61 8.63 14.77
N MET A 125 6.55 8.14 15.57
CA MET A 125 6.59 8.29 17.01
C MET A 125 7.82 9.09 17.41
N GLY A 126 7.62 10.29 17.88
CA GLY A 126 8.65 11.29 18.16
C GLY A 126 8.57 12.47 17.19
N ASP A 127 9.57 13.34 17.26
CA ASP A 127 9.66 14.49 16.37
C ASP A 127 10.53 14.15 15.15
N PRO A 128 9.95 14.12 13.93
CA PRO A 128 10.72 13.80 12.72
C PRO A 128 11.78 14.87 12.38
N MET A 129 11.63 16.11 12.89
CA MET A 129 12.53 17.22 12.61
C MET A 129 13.64 17.37 13.65
N ASP A 130 13.48 16.82 14.86
CA ASP A 130 14.50 16.84 15.90
C ASP A 130 15.45 15.64 15.76
N GLU A 131 16.60 15.88 15.13
CA GLU A 131 17.62 14.84 14.93
C GLU A 131 18.36 14.44 16.21
N THR A 132 18.21 15.21 17.29
CA THR A 132 18.89 14.93 18.56
C THR A 132 18.17 13.89 19.41
N LYS A 133 16.90 13.62 19.11
CA LYS A 133 16.06 12.67 19.84
C LYS A 133 15.79 11.41 19.02
N GLU A 134 15.58 10.32 19.74
CA GLU A 134 15.12 9.09 19.12
C GLU A 134 13.74 9.28 18.47
N CYS A 135 13.62 8.80 17.24
CA CYS A 135 12.40 8.83 16.48
C CYS A 135 12.20 7.47 15.84
N PHE A 136 11.02 6.91 16.01
CA PHE A 136 10.61 5.64 15.41
C PHE A 136 9.50 5.88 14.39
N ALA A 137 9.33 4.93 13.49
CA ALA A 137 8.16 4.90 12.61
C ALA A 137 7.66 3.47 12.41
N LEU A 138 6.35 3.32 12.22
CA LEU A 138 5.80 2.08 11.73
C LEU A 138 6.32 1.83 10.32
N ARG A 139 6.62 0.59 9.99
CA ARG A 139 7.18 0.24 8.68
C ARG A 139 6.17 0.50 7.56
N PRO A 140 6.52 1.32 6.56
CA PRO A 140 5.71 1.44 5.36
C PRO A 140 5.88 0.21 4.45
N MET A 141 7.04 -0.44 4.52
CA MET A 141 7.43 -1.59 3.71
C MET A 141 8.37 -2.50 4.50
N THR A 142 8.42 -3.79 4.15
CA THR A 142 9.31 -4.79 4.78
C THR A 142 10.74 -4.77 4.23
N CYS A 143 10.95 -4.27 3.00
CA CYS A 143 12.24 -4.30 2.30
C CYS A 143 13.43 -3.79 3.13
N PRO A 144 13.36 -2.65 3.84
CA PRO A 144 14.49 -2.15 4.63
C PRO A 144 14.98 -3.16 5.67
N PHE A 145 14.06 -3.89 6.28
CA PHE A 145 14.39 -4.92 7.27
C PHE A 145 15.04 -6.14 6.62
N GLN A 146 14.56 -6.54 5.44
CA GLN A 146 15.12 -7.69 4.71
C GLN A 146 16.58 -7.43 4.28
N TYR A 147 16.95 -6.18 3.98
CA TYR A 147 18.36 -5.83 3.76
C TYR A 147 19.21 -6.04 5.03
N GLN A 148 18.67 -5.76 6.21
CA GLN A 148 19.37 -6.05 7.47
C GLN A 148 19.48 -7.55 7.74
N VAL A 149 18.47 -8.35 7.38
CA VAL A 149 18.57 -9.82 7.40
C VAL A 149 19.69 -10.30 6.47
N PHE A 150 19.83 -9.70 5.29
CA PHE A 150 20.93 -10.01 4.37
C PHE A 150 22.31 -9.68 4.99
N LEU A 151 22.40 -8.54 5.66
CA LEU A 151 23.65 -8.00 6.22
C LEU A 151 24.06 -8.63 7.56
N ASN A 152 23.26 -9.52 8.16
CA ASN A 152 23.53 -10.09 9.49
C ASN A 152 24.84 -10.90 9.58
N ARG A 153 25.40 -11.32 8.45
CA ARG A 153 26.69 -11.99 8.32
C ARG A 153 27.35 -11.70 6.97
N GLY A 154 28.65 -11.90 6.89
CA GLY A 154 29.35 -11.87 5.60
C GLY A 154 28.80 -12.94 4.65
N ARG A 155 28.61 -12.57 3.39
CA ARG A 155 28.10 -13.45 2.32
C ARG A 155 28.98 -13.38 1.10
N SER A 156 29.01 -14.47 0.35
CA SER A 156 29.67 -14.54 -0.94
C SER A 156 28.64 -14.77 -2.06
N TYR A 157 29.09 -14.66 -3.31
CA TYR A 157 28.24 -14.99 -4.46
C TYR A 157 27.70 -16.43 -4.43
N ARG A 158 28.35 -17.34 -3.69
CA ARG A 158 27.92 -18.73 -3.54
C ARG A 158 26.71 -18.89 -2.62
N ASP A 159 26.41 -17.89 -1.81
CA ASP A 159 25.20 -17.85 -0.94
C ASP A 159 23.95 -17.37 -1.71
N LEU A 160 24.11 -17.04 -3.01
CA LEU A 160 23.04 -16.54 -3.87
C LEU A 160 22.54 -17.64 -4.83
N PRO A 161 21.27 -17.63 -5.23
CA PRO A 161 20.22 -16.68 -4.85
C PRO A 161 19.73 -16.92 -3.42
N MET A 162 19.48 -15.83 -2.68
CA MET A 162 18.84 -15.88 -1.37
C MET A 162 17.36 -15.48 -1.54
N ARG A 163 16.46 -16.40 -1.24
CA ARG A 163 15.01 -16.18 -1.34
C ARG A 163 14.45 -16.04 0.06
N LEU A 164 13.92 -14.85 0.37
CA LEU A 164 13.31 -14.55 1.66
C LEU A 164 11.86 -14.14 1.44
N GLY A 165 10.97 -14.58 2.33
CA GLY A 165 9.56 -14.23 2.39
C GLY A 165 9.19 -13.65 3.75
N GLU A 166 8.21 -12.71 3.81
CA GLU A 166 7.62 -12.17 5.03
C GLU A 166 6.17 -11.77 4.81
#